data_92bbfa1c80979b773abea29f41058e3b
#
_entry.id   92bbfa1c80979b773abea29f41058e3b
#
_cell.length_a   1.000
_cell.length_b   1.000
_cell.length_c   1.000
_cell.angle_alpha   90.00
_cell.angle_beta   90.00
_cell.angle_gamma   90.00
#
_symmetry.space_group_name_H-M   'P 1'
#
loop_
_entity.id
_entity.type
_entity.pdbx_description
1 polymer ?
#
loop_
_entity_poly.entity_id
_entity_poly.type
_entity_poly.pdbx_seq_one_letter_code
_entity_poly.pdbx_strand_id
1 'polypeptide(L)'
;MANALKTQRVTSAGGVVLRDGAEGLEVLVCGRNSDGLWALPKGTPEPGETLEQTALREVREETGIEVEKEDTVGEIKYWFSRPQEGVRYFKTVKHYLMRPIGGDTKNHDHEFDDVKWFAVGEALRLLTYRNEVKILRQAIDLALLRRGEATS
;
A
#
# COMPACT_ATOMS: atom_id res chain seq x y z
N MET A 1 27.70 24.24 17.06
CA MET A 1 27.60 23.75 15.67
C MET A 1 26.47 22.75 15.55
N ALA A 2 25.61 22.97 14.60
CA ALA A 2 24.58 21.99 14.30
C ALA A 2 25.24 20.77 13.64
N ASN A 3 25.02 19.58 14.17
CA ASN A 3 25.50 18.36 13.56
C ASN A 3 24.61 17.99 12.37
N ALA A 4 25.22 17.59 11.27
CA ALA A 4 24.47 17.05 10.15
C ALA A 4 23.75 15.77 10.57
N LEU A 5 22.52 15.58 10.09
CA LEU A 5 21.78 14.35 10.32
C LEU A 5 22.45 13.20 9.56
N LYS A 6 22.48 12.04 10.17
CA LYS A 6 22.88 10.82 9.48
C LYS A 6 21.79 10.41 8.51
N THR A 7 22.18 9.92 7.35
CA THR A 7 21.23 9.41 6.37
C THR A 7 21.08 7.90 6.55
N GLN A 8 19.84 7.42 6.66
CA GLN A 8 19.53 6.01 6.71
C GLN A 8 18.50 5.68 5.62
N ARG A 9 18.74 4.59 4.90
CA ARG A 9 17.80 4.09 3.89
C ARG A 9 16.91 3.03 4.53
N VAL A 10 15.60 3.14 4.31
CA VAL A 10 14.62 2.16 4.79
C VAL A 10 13.69 1.78 3.66
N THR A 11 13.28 0.53 3.65
CA THR A 11 12.40 0.00 2.61
C THR A 11 11.20 -0.66 3.27
N SER A 12 10.02 -0.39 2.71
CA SER A 12 8.78 -1.05 3.07
C SER A 12 8.17 -1.66 1.80
N ALA A 13 7.19 -2.52 1.98
CA ALA A 13 6.45 -3.11 0.87
C ALA A 13 4.97 -3.18 1.22
N GLY A 14 4.14 -3.04 0.19
CA GLY A 14 2.71 -3.09 0.35
C GLY A 14 2.01 -3.49 -0.92
N GLY A 15 0.69 -3.37 -0.92
CA GLY A 15 -0.12 -3.84 -2.03
C GLY A 15 -1.24 -2.89 -2.40
N VAL A 16 -1.56 -2.92 -3.68
CA VAL A 16 -2.79 -2.36 -4.21
C VAL A 16 -3.69 -3.56 -4.51
N VAL A 17 -4.70 -3.75 -3.66
CA VAL A 17 -5.61 -4.89 -3.77
C VAL A 17 -6.84 -4.46 -4.56
N LEU A 18 -6.96 -4.97 -5.76
CA LEU A 18 -8.08 -4.65 -6.65
C LEU A 18 -9.00 -5.86 -6.79
N ARG A 19 -10.31 -5.57 -6.86
CA ARG A 19 -11.32 -6.57 -7.18
C ARG A 19 -12.38 -5.98 -8.11
N ASP A 20 -13.12 -6.86 -8.76
CA ASP A 20 -14.31 -6.44 -9.52
C ASP A 20 -15.47 -6.27 -8.57
N GLY A 21 -16.02 -5.06 -8.52
CA GLY A 21 -17.25 -4.76 -7.81
C GLY A 21 -18.43 -4.72 -8.76
N ALA A 22 -19.63 -4.50 -8.21
CA ALA A 22 -20.85 -4.42 -9.01
C ALA A 22 -20.83 -3.29 -10.04
N GLU A 23 -20.09 -2.22 -9.77
CA GLU A 23 -20.04 -1.02 -10.61
C GLU A 23 -18.65 -0.72 -11.17
N GLY A 24 -17.75 -1.69 -11.12
CA GLY A 24 -16.39 -1.55 -11.64
C GLY A 24 -15.33 -1.93 -10.61
N LEU A 25 -14.09 -1.57 -10.88
CA LEU A 25 -12.97 -1.89 -10.00
C LEU A 25 -13.09 -1.20 -8.65
N GLU A 26 -12.79 -1.97 -7.61
CA GLU A 26 -12.69 -1.49 -6.24
C GLU A 26 -11.30 -1.75 -5.70
N VAL A 27 -10.87 -0.91 -4.75
CA VAL A 27 -9.58 -1.02 -4.07
C VAL A 27 -9.77 -1.02 -2.57
N LEU A 28 -8.93 -1.78 -1.88
CA LEU A 28 -8.93 -1.90 -0.43
C LEU A 28 -8.07 -0.78 0.17
N VAL A 29 -8.66 0.02 1.07
CA VAL A 29 -8.01 1.19 1.67
C VAL A 29 -8.19 1.15 3.18
N CYS A 30 -7.15 1.59 3.90
CA CYS A 30 -7.10 1.63 5.36
C CYS A 30 -7.30 3.06 5.85
N GLY A 31 -8.14 3.24 6.87
CA GLY A 31 -8.45 4.55 7.45
C GLY A 31 -8.08 4.64 8.91
N ARG A 32 -7.59 5.80 9.33
CA ARG A 32 -7.26 6.10 10.72
C ARG A 32 -7.98 7.37 11.16
N ASN A 33 -8.80 7.25 12.21
CA ASN A 33 -9.68 8.34 12.66
C ASN A 33 -8.92 9.49 13.32
N SER A 34 -7.83 9.18 14.04
CA SER A 34 -7.09 10.17 14.83
C SER A 34 -6.57 11.35 14.00
N ASP A 35 -6.22 11.11 12.74
CA ASP A 35 -5.69 12.15 11.83
C ASP A 35 -6.40 12.20 10.48
N GLY A 36 -7.49 11.45 10.33
CA GLY A 36 -8.25 11.41 9.07
C GLY A 36 -7.51 10.77 7.90
N LEU A 37 -6.49 9.96 8.18
CA LEU A 37 -5.67 9.33 7.16
C LEU A 37 -6.43 8.24 6.41
N TRP A 38 -6.28 8.23 5.09
CA TRP A 38 -6.64 7.10 4.22
C TRP A 38 -5.40 6.68 3.42
N ALA A 39 -5.03 5.42 3.52
CA ALA A 39 -3.77 4.94 2.98
C ALA A 39 -3.86 3.51 2.44
N LEU A 40 -2.94 3.18 1.55
CA LEU A 40 -2.75 1.81 1.08
C LEU A 40 -1.97 1.01 2.14
N PRO A 41 -2.29 -0.29 2.32
CA PRO A 41 -1.59 -1.12 3.30
C PRO A 41 -0.14 -1.36 2.91
N LYS A 42 0.76 -1.27 3.89
CA LYS A 42 2.20 -1.48 3.73
C LYS A 42 2.87 -1.67 5.07
N GLY A 43 4.08 -2.17 5.06
CA GLY A 43 4.88 -2.23 6.27
C GLY A 43 6.31 -2.65 6.02
N THR A 44 7.04 -2.86 7.12
CA THR A 44 8.48 -3.07 7.15
C THR A 44 8.81 -4.57 7.12
N PRO A 45 9.85 -4.99 6.38
CA PRO A 45 10.28 -6.38 6.35
C PRO A 45 10.69 -6.89 7.72
N GLU A 46 10.33 -8.14 8.01
CA GLU A 46 10.90 -8.91 9.11
C GLU A 46 12.19 -9.58 8.64
N PRO A 47 13.09 -9.96 9.57
CA PRO A 47 14.34 -10.63 9.20
C PRO A 47 14.08 -11.84 8.31
N GLY A 48 14.79 -11.92 7.18
CA GLY A 48 14.68 -13.03 6.24
C GLY A 48 13.54 -12.94 5.24
N GLU A 49 12.67 -11.93 5.35
CA GLU A 49 11.57 -11.75 4.39
C GLU A 49 12.06 -11.09 3.10
N THR A 50 11.54 -11.56 1.97
CA THR A 50 11.61 -10.80 0.73
C THR A 50 10.58 -9.66 0.77
N LEU A 51 10.74 -8.65 -0.08
CA LEU A 51 9.76 -7.56 -0.17
C LEU A 51 8.36 -8.07 -0.54
N GLU A 52 8.28 -9.05 -1.42
CA GLU A 52 7.00 -9.68 -1.78
C GLU A 52 6.34 -10.34 -0.57
N GLN A 53 7.10 -11.10 0.21
CA GLN A 53 6.59 -11.74 1.43
C GLN A 53 6.12 -10.69 2.44
N THR A 54 6.88 -9.61 2.60
CA THR A 54 6.51 -8.48 3.46
C THR A 54 5.17 -7.89 3.02
N ALA A 55 5.04 -7.61 1.72
CA ALA A 55 3.82 -7.03 1.18
C ALA A 55 2.60 -7.91 1.44
N LEU A 56 2.72 -9.22 1.18
CA LEU A 56 1.63 -10.17 1.40
C LEU A 56 1.24 -10.24 2.88
N ARG A 57 2.24 -10.31 3.78
CA ARG A 57 2.01 -10.38 5.22
C ARG A 57 1.37 -9.09 5.75
N GLU A 58 1.91 -7.93 5.38
CA GLU A 58 1.40 -6.64 5.85
C GLU A 58 -0.01 -6.36 5.37
N VAL A 59 -0.31 -6.68 4.12
CA VAL A 59 -1.68 -6.54 3.60
C VAL A 59 -2.64 -7.41 4.40
N ARG A 60 -2.28 -8.66 4.66
CA ARG A 60 -3.12 -9.56 5.45
C ARG A 60 -3.32 -9.02 6.87
N GLU A 61 -2.26 -8.60 7.54
CA GLU A 61 -2.35 -8.09 8.92
C GLU A 61 -3.18 -6.81 9.00
N GLU A 62 -2.89 -5.84 8.15
CA GLU A 62 -3.56 -4.53 8.19
C GLU A 62 -4.99 -4.57 7.69
N THR A 63 -5.34 -5.48 6.79
CA THR A 63 -6.65 -5.50 6.15
C THR A 63 -7.53 -6.69 6.51
N GLY A 64 -6.93 -7.78 6.99
CA GLY A 64 -7.65 -9.04 7.22
C GLY A 64 -7.91 -9.83 5.95
N ILE A 65 -7.49 -9.34 4.80
CA ILE A 65 -7.75 -9.98 3.50
C ILE A 65 -6.53 -10.82 3.10
N GLU A 66 -6.79 -12.07 2.74
CA GLU A 66 -5.81 -12.94 2.11
C GLU A 66 -5.68 -12.55 0.64
N VAL A 67 -4.45 -12.39 0.19
CA VAL A 67 -4.17 -11.88 -1.15
C VAL A 67 -3.16 -12.72 -1.89
N GLU A 68 -3.20 -12.59 -3.21
CA GLU A 68 -2.25 -13.19 -4.13
C GLU A 68 -1.64 -12.08 -4.99
N LYS A 69 -0.32 -12.12 -5.18
CA LYS A 69 0.36 -11.14 -6.04
C LYS A 69 0.08 -11.47 -7.51
N GLU A 70 -0.25 -10.43 -8.27
CA GLU A 70 -0.42 -10.55 -9.72
C GLU A 70 0.73 -9.93 -10.50
N ASP A 71 1.27 -8.78 -10.03
CA ASP A 71 2.33 -8.07 -10.72
C ASP A 71 3.01 -7.06 -9.79
N THR A 72 4.07 -6.42 -10.29
CA THR A 72 4.70 -5.28 -9.62
C THR A 72 4.10 -3.99 -10.16
N VAL A 73 3.71 -3.06 -9.28
CA VAL A 73 3.18 -1.75 -9.70
C VAL A 73 4.30 -0.74 -9.84
N GLY A 74 5.06 -0.51 -8.77
CA GLY A 74 6.11 0.50 -8.75
C GLY A 74 6.53 0.87 -7.34
N GLU A 75 7.27 1.97 -7.23
CA GLU A 75 7.84 2.42 -5.96
C GLU A 75 7.48 3.88 -5.69
N ILE A 76 7.31 4.18 -4.40
CA ILE A 76 7.26 5.55 -3.88
C ILE A 76 8.56 5.79 -3.13
N LYS A 77 9.17 6.96 -3.33
CA LYS A 77 10.38 7.36 -2.61
C LYS A 77 10.17 8.73 -1.99
N TYR A 78 10.58 8.89 -0.73
CA TYR A 78 10.49 10.18 -0.04
C TYR A 78 11.46 10.27 1.11
N TRP A 79 11.76 11.52 1.52
CA TRP A 79 12.59 11.82 2.67
C TRP A 79 11.74 12.22 3.86
N PHE A 80 12.16 11.80 5.05
CA PHE A 80 11.65 12.35 6.29
C PHE A 80 12.76 12.38 7.33
N SER A 81 12.63 13.27 8.31
CA SER A 81 13.66 13.47 9.33
C SER A 81 13.10 13.23 10.71
N ARG A 82 13.94 12.66 11.58
CA ARG A 82 13.69 12.57 13.01
C ARG A 82 14.84 13.25 13.72
N PRO A 83 14.79 14.59 13.88
CA PRO A 83 15.89 15.36 14.44
C PRO A 83 16.31 14.90 15.83
N GLN A 84 15.35 14.50 16.68
CA GLN A 84 15.63 13.98 18.01
C GLN A 84 16.44 12.69 18.01
N GLU A 85 16.43 11.96 16.92
CA GLU A 85 17.25 10.75 16.73
C GLU A 85 18.54 11.05 15.96
N GLY A 86 18.67 12.28 15.42
CA GLY A 86 19.81 12.66 14.60
C GLY A 86 19.84 11.96 13.24
N VAL A 87 18.69 11.57 12.71
CA VAL A 87 18.60 10.76 11.48
C VAL A 87 17.65 11.40 10.46
N ARG A 88 18.10 11.38 9.21
CA ARG A 88 17.28 11.68 8.04
C ARG A 88 17.11 10.38 7.27
N TYR A 89 15.86 10.02 7.02
CA TYR A 89 15.51 8.77 6.36
C TYR A 89 15.17 9.00 4.89
N PHE A 90 15.72 8.15 4.04
CA PHE A 90 15.28 8.00 2.66
C PHE A 90 14.47 6.71 2.55
N LYS A 91 13.16 6.86 2.39
CA LYS A 91 12.24 5.73 2.39
C LYS A 91 11.82 5.35 0.99
N THR A 92 11.86 4.04 0.71
CA THR A 92 11.30 3.45 -0.51
C THR A 92 10.16 2.51 -0.09
N VAL A 93 9.01 2.63 -0.75
CA VAL A 93 7.89 1.71 -0.55
C VAL A 93 7.59 1.04 -1.87
N LYS A 94 7.79 -0.26 -1.96
CA LYS A 94 7.48 -1.05 -3.15
C LYS A 94 6.05 -1.54 -3.09
N HIS A 95 5.29 -1.35 -4.15
CA HIS A 95 3.89 -1.76 -4.24
C HIS A 95 3.69 -2.84 -5.29
N TYR A 96 2.90 -3.85 -4.91
CA TYR A 96 2.51 -4.96 -5.79
C TYR A 96 1.03 -4.89 -6.09
N LEU A 97 0.66 -5.29 -7.30
CA LEU A 97 -0.73 -5.51 -7.67
C LEU A 97 -1.17 -6.84 -7.10
N MET A 98 -2.29 -6.83 -6.37
CA MET A 98 -2.79 -8.01 -5.68
C MET A 98 -4.27 -8.20 -5.93
N ARG A 99 -4.73 -9.44 -5.79
CA ARG A 99 -6.16 -9.77 -5.80
C ARG A 99 -6.54 -10.47 -4.51
N PRO A 100 -7.78 -10.28 -4.01
CA PRO A 100 -8.24 -10.99 -2.82
C PRO A 100 -8.53 -12.45 -3.16
N ILE A 101 -8.15 -13.35 -2.25
CA ILE A 101 -8.43 -14.78 -2.36
C ILE A 101 -9.14 -15.34 -1.14
N GLY A 102 -9.42 -14.50 -0.13
CA GLY A 102 -10.11 -14.92 1.08
C GLY A 102 -9.98 -13.90 2.18
N GLY A 103 -10.37 -14.29 3.37
CA GLY A 103 -10.30 -13.43 4.55
C GLY A 103 -11.52 -12.53 4.71
N ASP A 104 -11.46 -11.66 5.72
CA ASP A 104 -12.52 -10.75 6.08
C ASP A 104 -11.89 -9.48 6.66
N THR A 105 -12.35 -8.30 6.24
CA THR A 105 -11.84 -7.04 6.75
C THR A 105 -12.02 -6.86 8.25
N LYS A 106 -12.97 -7.56 8.85
CA LYS A 106 -13.15 -7.57 10.32
C LYS A 106 -11.92 -8.08 11.07
N ASN A 107 -11.07 -8.85 10.40
CA ASN A 107 -9.88 -9.47 11.00
C ASN A 107 -8.63 -8.59 10.89
N HIS A 108 -8.78 -7.31 10.48
CA HIS A 108 -7.65 -6.39 10.44
C HIS A 108 -7.09 -6.14 11.84
N ASP A 109 -5.80 -5.81 11.92
CA ASP A 109 -5.15 -5.48 13.19
C ASP A 109 -5.60 -4.10 13.70
N HIS A 110 -4.91 -3.60 14.75
CA HIS A 110 -5.29 -2.35 15.40
C HIS A 110 -4.57 -1.11 14.85
N GLU A 111 -3.78 -1.25 13.79
CA GLU A 111 -3.05 -0.10 13.24
C GLU A 111 -4.00 0.92 12.62
N PHE A 112 -5.05 0.43 11.97
CA PHE A 112 -6.08 1.29 11.38
C PHE A 112 -7.43 1.01 12.02
N ASP A 113 -8.30 2.03 12.02
CA ASP A 113 -9.65 1.92 12.59
C ASP A 113 -10.64 1.30 11.61
N ASP A 114 -10.42 1.56 10.33
CA ASP A 114 -11.31 1.14 9.25
C ASP A 114 -10.54 0.50 8.12
N VAL A 115 -11.12 -0.52 7.53
CA VAL A 115 -10.61 -1.14 6.29
C VAL A 115 -11.81 -1.36 5.39
N LYS A 116 -11.81 -0.72 4.23
CA LYS A 116 -12.96 -0.72 3.34
C LYS A 116 -12.58 -0.83 1.88
N TRP A 117 -13.49 -1.40 1.11
CA TRP A 117 -13.44 -1.38 -0.35
C TRP A 117 -14.08 -0.10 -0.87
N PHE A 118 -13.39 0.61 -1.75
CA PHE A 118 -13.90 1.81 -2.42
C PHE A 118 -13.83 1.63 -3.92
N ALA A 119 -14.79 2.20 -4.64
CA ALA A 119 -14.63 2.36 -6.08
C ALA A 119 -13.31 3.09 -6.35
N VAL A 120 -12.56 2.65 -7.35
CA VAL A 120 -11.21 3.22 -7.60
C VAL A 120 -11.26 4.73 -7.84
N GLY A 121 -12.30 5.24 -8.53
CA GLY A 121 -12.46 6.68 -8.73
C GLY A 121 -12.64 7.45 -7.43
N GLU A 122 -13.36 6.89 -6.47
CA GLU A 122 -13.53 7.46 -5.14
C GLU A 122 -12.21 7.43 -4.35
N ALA A 123 -11.51 6.30 -4.39
CA ALA A 123 -10.24 6.14 -3.69
C ALA A 123 -9.18 7.14 -4.20
N LEU A 124 -9.16 7.44 -5.48
CA LEU A 124 -8.24 8.43 -6.04
C LEU A 124 -8.44 9.82 -5.42
N ARG A 125 -9.66 10.15 -4.99
CA ARG A 125 -9.96 11.40 -4.31
C ARG A 125 -9.78 11.31 -2.80
N LEU A 126 -9.86 10.11 -2.24
CA LEU A 126 -9.87 9.87 -0.81
C LEU A 126 -8.46 9.74 -0.22
N LEU A 127 -7.54 9.09 -0.94
CA LEU A 127 -6.19 8.82 -0.45
C LEU A 127 -5.49 10.10 -0.03
N THR A 128 -4.91 10.08 1.17
CA THR A 128 -4.29 11.25 1.77
C THR A 128 -3.02 11.68 1.03
N TYR A 129 -2.21 10.73 0.57
CA TYR A 129 -0.92 11.02 -0.03
C TYR A 129 -0.96 10.98 -1.55
N ARG A 130 -0.45 12.03 -2.21
CA ARG A 130 -0.38 12.11 -3.67
C ARG A 130 0.43 10.98 -4.28
N ASN A 131 1.49 10.54 -3.60
CA ASN A 131 2.31 9.44 -4.08
C ASN A 131 1.51 8.14 -4.18
N GLU A 132 0.62 7.91 -3.23
CA GLU A 132 -0.26 6.74 -3.26
C GLU A 132 -1.34 6.86 -4.33
N VAL A 133 -1.82 8.07 -4.60
CA VAL A 133 -2.74 8.31 -5.72
C VAL A 133 -2.08 7.90 -7.04
N LYS A 134 -0.82 8.27 -7.25
CA LYS A 134 -0.07 7.89 -8.44
C LYS A 134 0.11 6.37 -8.55
N ILE A 135 0.41 5.71 -7.43
CA ILE A 135 0.54 4.26 -7.38
C ILE A 135 -0.80 3.59 -7.72
N LEU A 136 -1.89 4.09 -7.19
CA LEU A 136 -3.22 3.56 -7.51
C LEU A 136 -3.53 3.71 -8.99
N ARG A 137 -3.24 4.85 -9.60
CA ARG A 137 -3.42 5.04 -11.05
C ARG A 137 -2.62 4.03 -11.86
N GLN A 138 -1.35 3.83 -11.50
CA GLN A 138 -0.49 2.85 -12.16
C GLN A 138 -1.06 1.43 -12.03
N ALA A 139 -1.57 1.09 -10.84
CA ALA A 139 -2.18 -0.21 -10.60
C ALA A 139 -3.45 -0.43 -11.42
N ILE A 140 -4.29 0.60 -11.53
CA ILE A 140 -5.51 0.53 -12.36
C ILE A 140 -5.13 0.29 -13.82
N ASP A 141 -4.20 1.07 -14.34
CA ASP A 141 -3.75 0.95 -15.74
C ASP A 141 -3.18 -0.45 -16.01
N LEU A 142 -2.36 -0.95 -15.08
CA LEU A 142 -1.78 -2.28 -15.19
C LEU A 142 -2.85 -3.37 -15.16
N ALA A 143 -3.84 -3.25 -14.29
CA ALA A 143 -4.94 -4.21 -14.19
C ALA A 143 -5.75 -4.26 -15.48
N LEU A 144 -6.04 -3.09 -16.06
CA LEU A 144 -6.78 -3.00 -17.32
C LEU A 144 -5.97 -3.56 -18.49
N LEU A 145 -4.67 -3.30 -18.52
CA LEU A 145 -3.75 -3.85 -19.52
C LEU A 145 -3.72 -5.37 -19.46
N ARG A 146 -3.60 -5.94 -18.26
CA ARG A 146 -3.59 -7.38 -18.05
C ARG A 146 -4.91 -8.03 -18.54
N ARG A 147 -6.04 -7.36 -18.35
CA ARG A 147 -7.34 -7.83 -18.86
C ARG A 147 -7.36 -7.86 -20.39
N GLY A 148 -6.82 -6.82 -21.03
CA GLY A 148 -6.70 -6.78 -22.48
C GLY A 148 -5.86 -7.93 -23.01
N GLU A 149 -4.76 -8.26 -22.35
CA GLU A 149 -3.90 -9.40 -22.70
C GLU A 149 -4.63 -10.73 -22.53
N ALA A 150 -5.45 -10.86 -21.51
CA ALA A 150 -6.19 -12.10 -21.24
C ALA A 150 -7.31 -12.35 -22.26
N THR A 151 -7.80 -11.30 -22.94
CA THR A 151 -8.90 -11.40 -23.90
C THR A 151 -8.44 -11.42 -25.35
N SER A 152 -7.16 -11.19 -25.58
CA SER A 152 -6.60 -11.15 -26.93
C SER A 152 -6.16 -12.51 -27.46
#